data_406040f20bcafb6c92f7b06b79eab451
#
_entry.id   406040f20bcafb6c92f7b06b79eab451
#
_cell.length_a   1.000
_cell.length_b   1.000
_cell.length_c   1.000
_cell.angle_alpha   90.00
_cell.angle_beta   90.00
_cell.angle_gamma   90.00
#
_symmetry.space_group_name_H-M   'P 1'
#
loop_
_entity.id
_entity.type
_entity.pdbx_description
1 polymer ?
#
loop_
_entity_poly.entity_id
_entity_poly.type
_entity_poly.pdbx_seq_one_letter_code
_entity_poly.pdbx_strand_id
1 'polypeptide(L)'
;MLAALTVRDIVLIEQAALEFAPGLNVLTGETGAGKSILLDSLGLAVGSRGRAGVRAGAAQGAATAVFDPAAGHASRALLTEQAMGSEGEIVLRRALAADGKSRAFINDEAVGVGLLKELGGLLLEVHGQADDRGLFDNATHRGLLDSFGDLGELARKVAVRHAERESARQALAVLEARAAEAARNADFVRAAAKELSTFAPEEKERAASVTEFWRGLQDCLRESMPQSSPD
;
A
#
# COMPACT_ATOMS: atom_id res chain seq x y z
N MET A 1 -8.86 -18.39 -10.72
CA MET A 1 -8.77 -19.60 -9.86
C MET A 1 -7.34 -20.15 -9.87
N LEU A 2 -6.95 -21.02 -8.92
CA LEU A 2 -5.71 -21.82 -9.05
C LEU A 2 -5.92 -22.86 -10.16
N ALA A 3 -5.08 -22.82 -11.19
CA ALA A 3 -5.17 -23.72 -12.34
C ALA A 3 -4.21 -24.90 -12.24
N ALA A 4 -2.97 -24.67 -11.79
CA ALA A 4 -1.97 -25.72 -11.65
C ALA A 4 -0.98 -25.45 -10.52
N LEU A 5 -0.40 -26.52 -9.96
CA LEU A 5 0.73 -26.50 -9.05
C LEU A 5 1.79 -27.49 -9.51
N THR A 6 2.99 -27.01 -9.73
CA THR A 6 4.16 -27.86 -10.05
C THR A 6 5.17 -27.72 -8.92
N VAL A 7 5.62 -28.84 -8.41
CA VAL A 7 6.64 -28.92 -7.34
C VAL A 7 7.80 -29.78 -7.86
N ARG A 8 9.01 -29.33 -7.63
CA ARG A 8 10.23 -30.05 -8.00
C ARG A 8 11.25 -29.95 -6.87
N ASP A 9 11.79 -31.09 -6.46
CA ASP A 9 12.85 -31.24 -5.46
C ASP A 9 12.58 -30.51 -4.15
N ILE A 10 11.36 -30.62 -3.62
CA ILE A 10 10.97 -30.05 -2.33
C ILE A 10 10.71 -31.18 -1.32
N VAL A 11 11.44 -31.18 -0.23
CA VAL A 11 11.40 -32.13 0.91
C VAL A 11 11.50 -33.58 0.42
N LEU A 12 10.39 -34.30 0.25
CA LEU A 12 10.33 -35.69 -0.24
C LEU A 12 9.84 -35.77 -1.68
N ILE A 13 9.35 -34.70 -2.26
CA ILE A 13 8.80 -34.67 -3.61
C ILE A 13 9.93 -34.41 -4.61
N GLU A 14 10.21 -35.36 -5.47
CA GLU A 14 11.12 -35.17 -6.59
C GLU A 14 10.44 -34.34 -7.68
N GLN A 15 9.25 -34.77 -8.11
CA GLN A 15 8.43 -34.04 -9.06
C GLN A 15 6.95 -34.37 -8.83
N ALA A 16 6.13 -33.35 -8.81
CA ALA A 16 4.68 -33.44 -8.81
C ALA A 16 4.09 -32.34 -9.67
N ALA A 17 3.08 -32.66 -10.45
CA ALA A 17 2.28 -31.70 -11.21
C ALA A 17 0.80 -32.02 -10.95
N LEU A 18 0.06 -30.99 -10.52
CA LEU A 18 -1.37 -31.07 -10.24
C LEU A 18 -2.09 -30.02 -11.07
N GLU A 19 -3.16 -30.44 -11.69
CA GLU A 19 -4.11 -29.54 -12.37
C GLU A 19 -5.39 -29.50 -11.54
N PHE A 20 -5.99 -28.34 -11.45
CA PHE A 20 -7.19 -28.07 -10.64
C PHE A 20 -8.37 -27.72 -11.55
N ALA A 21 -9.49 -28.40 -11.34
CA ALA A 21 -10.75 -28.03 -11.96
C ALA A 21 -11.45 -26.89 -11.23
N PRO A 22 -12.34 -26.15 -11.89
CA PRO A 22 -13.21 -25.20 -11.19
C PRO A 22 -14.06 -25.88 -10.11
N GLY A 23 -14.22 -25.23 -8.98
CA GLY A 23 -14.99 -25.74 -7.85
C GLY A 23 -14.16 -26.49 -6.81
N LEU A 24 -14.74 -27.51 -6.18
CA LEU A 24 -14.11 -28.26 -5.10
C LEU A 24 -13.11 -29.31 -5.64
N ASN A 25 -11.86 -29.18 -5.23
CA ASN A 25 -10.81 -30.16 -5.47
C ASN A 25 -10.43 -30.81 -4.13
N VAL A 26 -10.36 -32.16 -4.10
CA VAL A 26 -10.10 -32.93 -2.88
C VAL A 26 -8.80 -33.71 -3.03
N LEU A 27 -7.84 -33.45 -2.13
CA LEU A 27 -6.59 -34.21 -2.01
C LEU A 27 -6.73 -35.26 -0.91
N THR A 28 -6.76 -36.54 -1.29
CA THR A 28 -6.84 -37.67 -0.37
C THR A 28 -5.51 -38.42 -0.29
N GLY A 29 -5.28 -39.14 0.79
CA GLY A 29 -4.10 -39.96 0.98
C GLY A 29 -3.79 -40.17 2.47
N GLU A 30 -2.91 -41.09 2.81
CA GLU A 30 -2.50 -41.36 4.19
C GLU A 30 -1.76 -40.19 4.83
N THR A 31 -1.77 -40.12 6.17
CA THR A 31 -0.98 -39.17 6.92
C THR A 31 0.51 -39.36 6.65
N GLY A 32 1.22 -38.30 6.30
CA GLY A 32 2.64 -38.37 5.89
C GLY A 32 2.90 -38.54 4.38
N ALA A 33 1.87 -38.85 3.57
CA ALA A 33 2.00 -39.11 2.13
C ALA A 33 2.17 -37.88 1.24
N GLY A 34 2.73 -36.76 1.78
CA GLY A 34 3.06 -35.60 0.95
C GLY A 34 1.98 -34.54 0.86
N LYS A 35 0.74 -34.73 1.37
CA LYS A 35 -0.32 -33.69 1.33
C LYS A 35 0.12 -32.37 1.96
N SER A 36 0.70 -32.42 3.17
CA SER A 36 1.23 -31.24 3.86
C SER A 36 2.38 -30.58 3.08
N ILE A 37 3.23 -31.41 2.44
CA ILE A 37 4.34 -30.90 1.62
C ILE A 37 3.81 -30.17 0.38
N LEU A 38 2.71 -30.64 -0.22
CA LEU A 38 2.06 -29.96 -1.34
C LEU A 38 1.47 -28.61 -0.91
N LEU A 39 0.81 -28.55 0.26
CA LEU A 39 0.31 -27.30 0.83
C LEU A 39 1.45 -26.34 1.19
N ASP A 40 2.51 -26.84 1.81
CA ASP A 40 3.71 -26.06 2.11
C ASP A 40 4.38 -25.53 0.82
N SER A 41 4.39 -26.36 -0.24
CA SER A 41 4.92 -25.96 -1.56
C SER A 41 4.04 -24.89 -2.22
N LEU A 42 2.72 -25.00 -2.11
CA LEU A 42 1.79 -23.98 -2.59
C LEU A 42 2.00 -22.66 -1.81
N GLY A 43 2.08 -22.73 -0.48
CA GLY A 43 2.44 -21.59 0.37
C GLY A 43 3.79 -20.98 -0.05
N LEU A 44 4.80 -21.80 -0.35
CA LEU A 44 6.09 -21.33 -0.84
C LEU A 44 5.95 -20.58 -2.16
N ALA A 45 5.21 -21.12 -3.13
CA ALA A 45 4.98 -20.48 -4.43
C ALA A 45 4.33 -19.10 -4.30
N VAL A 46 3.39 -18.93 -3.36
CA VAL A 46 2.71 -17.64 -3.10
C VAL A 46 3.45 -16.73 -2.10
N GLY A 47 4.71 -17.04 -1.79
CA GLY A 47 5.56 -16.14 -0.99
C GLY A 47 5.45 -16.29 0.54
N SER A 48 4.74 -17.31 1.04
CA SER A 48 4.72 -17.61 2.46
C SER A 48 6.09 -18.05 2.99
N ARG A 49 6.35 -17.83 4.26
CA ARG A 49 7.52 -18.38 4.97
C ARG A 49 7.22 -19.83 5.35
N GLY A 50 7.35 -20.73 4.39
CA GLY A 50 7.17 -22.16 4.63
C GLY A 50 8.39 -22.82 5.26
N ARG A 51 8.19 -24.02 5.85
CA ARG A 51 9.26 -24.90 6.32
C ARG A 51 9.81 -25.81 5.21
N ALA A 52 9.31 -25.65 3.98
CA ALA A 52 9.72 -26.45 2.85
C ALA A 52 11.18 -26.17 2.49
N GLY A 53 12.02 -27.20 2.58
CA GLY A 53 13.43 -27.19 2.19
C GLY A 53 13.64 -27.91 0.86
N VAL A 54 14.85 -27.79 0.29
CA VAL A 54 15.28 -28.54 -0.88
C VAL A 54 15.41 -30.03 -0.52
N ARG A 55 15.04 -30.92 -1.42
CA ARG A 55 15.17 -32.37 -1.26
C ARG A 55 16.62 -32.77 -1.04
N ALA A 56 16.84 -33.70 -0.16
CA ALA A 56 18.19 -34.23 0.11
C ALA A 56 18.86 -34.73 -1.19
N GLY A 57 20.07 -34.22 -1.43
CA GLY A 57 20.83 -34.53 -2.65
C GLY A 57 20.54 -33.69 -3.87
N ALA A 58 19.50 -32.83 -3.84
CA ALA A 58 19.24 -31.85 -4.90
C ALA A 58 19.96 -30.50 -4.65
N ALA A 59 20.44 -29.86 -5.70
CA ALA A 59 21.08 -28.56 -5.62
C ALA A 59 20.08 -27.42 -5.45
N GLN A 60 18.86 -27.59 -5.97
CA GLN A 60 17.78 -26.62 -5.91
C GLN A 60 16.42 -27.29 -5.93
N GLY A 61 15.41 -26.63 -5.41
CA GLY A 61 14.01 -27.03 -5.52
C GLY A 61 13.16 -25.83 -5.94
N ALA A 62 11.99 -26.09 -6.49
CA ALA A 62 11.08 -25.05 -6.93
C ALA A 62 9.61 -25.44 -6.74
N ALA A 63 8.79 -24.45 -6.40
CA ALA A 63 7.35 -24.55 -6.45
C ALA A 63 6.79 -23.46 -7.37
N THR A 64 5.89 -23.84 -8.27
CA THR A 64 5.25 -22.97 -9.26
C THR A 64 3.74 -23.17 -9.18
N ALA A 65 3.01 -22.07 -8.98
CA ALA A 65 1.56 -22.03 -8.98
C ALA A 65 1.07 -21.16 -10.14
N VAL A 66 0.10 -21.65 -10.89
CA VAL A 66 -0.53 -20.97 -12.01
C VAL A 66 -1.94 -20.57 -11.62
N PHE A 67 -2.27 -19.32 -11.79
CA PHE A 67 -3.57 -18.74 -11.47
C PHE A 67 -4.21 -18.13 -12.71
N ASP A 68 -5.51 -18.33 -12.86
CA ASP A 68 -6.34 -17.66 -13.86
C ASP A 68 -7.40 -16.79 -13.15
N PRO A 69 -7.07 -15.54 -12.76
CA PRO A 69 -8.03 -14.61 -12.16
C PRO A 69 -8.89 -13.93 -13.23
N ALA A 70 -10.12 -13.56 -12.87
CA ALA A 70 -11.00 -12.76 -13.73
C ALA A 70 -10.36 -11.42 -14.12
N ALA A 71 -10.80 -10.84 -15.24
CA ALA A 71 -10.23 -9.59 -15.79
C ALA A 71 -10.22 -8.40 -14.80
N GLY A 72 -11.23 -8.28 -13.93
CA GLY A 72 -11.34 -7.21 -12.92
C GLY A 72 -10.72 -7.54 -11.55
N HIS A 73 -9.96 -8.63 -11.44
CA HIS A 73 -9.39 -9.05 -10.16
C HIS A 73 -8.28 -8.09 -9.69
N ALA A 74 -8.21 -7.82 -8.38
CA ALA A 74 -7.25 -6.88 -7.79
C ALA A 74 -5.77 -7.21 -8.10
N SER A 75 -5.43 -8.49 -8.29
CA SER A 75 -4.09 -8.92 -8.68
C SER A 75 -3.62 -8.31 -10.01
N ARG A 76 -4.52 -8.07 -10.96
CA ARG A 76 -4.19 -7.47 -12.26
C ARG A 76 -3.84 -5.99 -12.12
N ALA A 77 -4.56 -5.26 -11.25
CA ALA A 77 -4.26 -3.87 -10.93
C ALA A 77 -2.86 -3.75 -10.30
N LEU A 78 -2.54 -4.61 -9.34
CA LEU A 78 -1.22 -4.64 -8.71
C LEU A 78 -0.10 -4.90 -9.73
N LEU A 79 -0.27 -5.86 -10.66
CA LEU A 79 0.72 -6.12 -11.71
C LEU A 79 0.91 -4.90 -12.63
N THR A 80 -0.19 -4.23 -13.00
CA THR A 80 -0.13 -3.01 -13.82
C THR A 80 0.63 -1.87 -13.11
N GLU A 81 0.41 -1.68 -11.81
CA GLU A 81 1.15 -0.71 -10.99
C GLU A 81 2.65 -1.00 -10.93
N GLN A 82 3.02 -2.28 -11.01
CA GLN A 82 4.42 -2.72 -11.03
C GLN A 82 5.01 -2.77 -12.45
N ALA A 83 4.29 -2.28 -13.47
CA ALA A 83 4.65 -2.33 -14.89
C ALA A 83 4.91 -3.75 -15.41
N MET A 84 4.27 -4.76 -14.82
CA MET A 84 4.34 -6.16 -15.22
C MET A 84 3.14 -6.56 -16.10
N GLY A 85 3.30 -7.59 -16.91
CA GLY A 85 2.21 -8.13 -17.72
C GLY A 85 1.05 -8.61 -16.86
N SER A 86 -0.15 -8.06 -17.09
CA SER A 86 -1.36 -8.32 -16.30
C SER A 86 -2.43 -9.13 -17.05
N GLU A 87 -2.17 -9.54 -18.29
CA GLU A 87 -3.09 -10.31 -19.12
C GLU A 87 -2.79 -11.82 -19.03
N GLY A 88 -3.81 -12.66 -19.25
CA GLY A 88 -3.69 -14.12 -19.23
C GLY A 88 -3.50 -14.69 -17.83
N GLU A 89 -2.82 -15.82 -17.77
CA GLU A 89 -2.48 -16.52 -16.53
C GLU A 89 -1.37 -15.78 -15.77
N ILE A 90 -1.44 -15.88 -14.45
CA ILE A 90 -0.41 -15.36 -13.55
C ILE A 90 0.38 -16.54 -12.99
N VAL A 91 1.67 -16.57 -13.26
CA VAL A 91 2.58 -17.64 -12.81
C VAL A 91 3.41 -17.14 -11.64
N LEU A 92 3.22 -17.72 -10.47
CA LEU A 92 4.03 -17.45 -9.28
C LEU A 92 5.01 -18.59 -9.07
N ARG A 93 6.30 -18.29 -8.98
CA ARG A 93 7.34 -19.29 -8.78
C ARG A 93 8.32 -18.87 -7.69
N ARG A 94 8.65 -19.82 -6.83
CA ARG A 94 9.73 -19.68 -5.88
C ARG A 94 10.73 -20.81 -6.02
N ALA A 95 12.00 -20.47 -6.23
CA ALA A 95 13.11 -21.38 -6.28
C ALA A 95 13.93 -21.27 -4.99
N LEU A 96 14.30 -22.40 -4.42
CA LEU A 96 15.17 -22.54 -3.26
C LEU A 96 16.48 -23.17 -3.69
N ALA A 97 17.60 -22.68 -3.20
CA ALA A 97 18.89 -23.34 -3.33
C ALA A 97 19.24 -24.10 -2.03
N ALA A 98 20.07 -25.11 -2.14
CA ALA A 98 20.51 -25.91 -0.98
C ALA A 98 21.26 -25.09 0.08
N ASP A 99 21.84 -23.93 -0.28
CA ASP A 99 22.49 -22.97 0.62
C ASP A 99 21.48 -22.07 1.38
N GLY A 100 20.17 -22.30 1.23
CA GLY A 100 19.11 -21.55 1.88
C GLY A 100 18.70 -20.25 1.18
N LYS A 101 19.36 -19.87 0.09
CA LYS A 101 18.93 -18.71 -0.71
C LYS A 101 17.66 -19.02 -1.47
N SER A 102 16.82 -18.00 -1.65
CA SER A 102 15.61 -18.15 -2.44
C SER A 102 15.44 -17.02 -3.45
N ARG A 103 14.84 -17.34 -4.59
CA ARG A 103 14.47 -16.40 -5.64
C ARG A 103 12.98 -16.49 -5.90
N ALA A 104 12.35 -15.35 -6.12
CA ALA A 104 10.93 -15.23 -6.42
C ALA A 104 10.75 -14.72 -7.84
N PHE A 105 9.71 -15.22 -8.51
CA PHE A 105 9.40 -14.83 -9.89
C PHE A 105 7.88 -14.69 -10.05
N ILE A 106 7.48 -13.71 -10.84
CA ILE A 106 6.11 -13.52 -11.32
C ILE A 106 6.19 -13.44 -12.85
N ASN A 107 5.47 -14.29 -13.57
CA ASN A 107 5.50 -14.36 -15.03
C ASN A 107 6.94 -14.41 -15.59
N ASP A 108 7.80 -15.22 -14.98
CA ASP A 108 9.24 -15.36 -15.27
C ASP A 108 10.13 -14.13 -14.97
N GLU A 109 9.57 -13.00 -14.55
CA GLU A 109 10.33 -11.85 -14.08
C GLU A 109 10.77 -12.05 -12.62
N ALA A 110 12.05 -11.75 -12.32
CA ALA A 110 12.59 -11.86 -10.98
C ALA A 110 12.07 -10.71 -10.10
N VAL A 111 11.46 -11.04 -8.96
CA VAL A 111 10.84 -10.07 -8.05
C VAL A 111 11.31 -10.24 -6.61
N GLY A 112 11.04 -9.24 -5.78
CA GLY A 112 11.19 -9.35 -4.33
C GLY A 112 10.13 -10.28 -3.72
N VAL A 113 10.51 -11.03 -2.66
CA VAL A 113 9.59 -11.94 -1.94
C VAL A 113 8.39 -11.17 -1.36
N GLY A 114 8.55 -9.89 -1.04
CA GLY A 114 7.47 -9.02 -0.57
C GLY A 114 6.34 -8.90 -1.59
N LEU A 115 6.67 -8.58 -2.84
CA LEU A 115 5.70 -8.46 -3.93
C LEU A 115 5.05 -9.81 -4.26
N LEU A 116 5.84 -10.90 -4.27
CA LEU A 116 5.30 -12.25 -4.45
C LEU A 116 4.26 -12.60 -3.39
N LYS A 117 4.54 -12.25 -2.11
CA LYS A 117 3.63 -12.50 -0.99
C LYS A 117 2.36 -11.63 -1.08
N GLU A 118 2.49 -10.37 -1.45
CA GLU A 118 1.37 -9.45 -1.64
C GLU A 118 0.42 -9.94 -2.73
N LEU A 119 0.97 -10.27 -3.90
CA LEU A 119 0.21 -10.81 -5.01
C LEU A 119 -0.40 -12.17 -4.67
N GLY A 120 0.37 -13.06 -4.02
CA GLY A 120 -0.10 -14.35 -3.54
C GLY A 120 -1.28 -14.25 -2.58
N GLY A 121 -1.27 -13.27 -1.68
CA GLY A 121 -2.37 -13.00 -0.74
C GLY A 121 -3.66 -12.52 -1.41
N LEU A 122 -3.56 -11.88 -2.59
CA LEU A 122 -4.75 -11.53 -3.39
C LEU A 122 -5.31 -12.74 -4.16
N LEU A 123 -4.49 -13.73 -4.50
CA LEU A 123 -4.85 -14.85 -5.36
C LEU A 123 -5.29 -16.11 -4.59
N LEU A 124 -4.76 -16.28 -3.38
CA LEU A 124 -4.96 -17.51 -2.60
C LEU A 124 -5.00 -17.20 -1.11
N GLU A 125 -5.98 -17.74 -0.44
CA GLU A 125 -6.04 -17.81 1.01
C GLU A 125 -5.85 -19.25 1.47
N VAL A 126 -4.91 -19.48 2.39
CA VAL A 126 -4.61 -20.80 2.94
C VAL A 126 -5.06 -20.85 4.39
N HIS A 127 -6.06 -21.69 4.68
CA HIS A 127 -6.51 -21.96 6.05
C HIS A 127 -5.86 -23.27 6.53
N GLY A 128 -4.84 -23.15 7.39
CA GLY A 128 -4.14 -24.28 8.00
C GLY A 128 -4.40 -24.37 9.50
N GLN A 129 -4.04 -25.49 10.11
CA GLN A 129 -4.20 -25.71 11.57
C GLN A 129 -3.43 -24.69 12.46
N ALA A 130 -2.56 -23.88 11.89
CA ALA A 130 -1.73 -22.92 12.62
C ALA A 130 -1.76 -21.47 12.07
N ASP A 131 -2.48 -21.17 11.02
CA ASP A 131 -2.41 -19.90 10.30
C ASP A 131 -3.79 -19.25 10.05
N ASP A 132 -4.66 -19.27 11.05
CA ASP A 132 -5.95 -18.53 11.02
C ASP A 132 -5.78 -16.99 11.06
N ARG A 133 -4.66 -16.48 10.55
CA ARG A 133 -4.31 -15.07 10.66
C ARG A 133 -5.26 -14.15 9.89
N GLY A 134 -5.82 -14.60 8.79
CA GLY A 134 -6.76 -13.79 8.01
C GLY A 134 -8.05 -13.47 8.76
N LEU A 135 -8.60 -14.44 9.49
CA LEU A 135 -9.81 -14.26 10.31
C LEU A 135 -9.56 -13.57 11.66
N PHE A 136 -8.32 -13.59 12.17
CA PHE A 136 -7.93 -12.88 13.40
C PHE A 136 -7.53 -11.42 13.16
N ASP A 137 -7.29 -11.02 11.92
CA ASP A 137 -7.02 -9.63 11.58
C ASP A 137 -8.33 -8.84 11.42
N ASN A 138 -8.65 -8.05 12.43
CA ASN A 138 -9.83 -7.18 12.40
C ASN A 138 -9.90 -6.26 11.18
N ALA A 139 -8.77 -5.95 10.54
CA ALA A 139 -8.72 -5.11 9.35
C ALA A 139 -9.36 -5.80 8.12
N THR A 140 -9.35 -7.14 8.06
CA THR A 140 -9.91 -7.92 6.95
C THR A 140 -11.41 -8.18 7.09
N HIS A 141 -11.96 -8.15 8.32
CA HIS A 141 -13.34 -8.52 8.59
C HIS A 141 -14.37 -7.73 7.79
N ARG A 142 -14.14 -6.41 7.67
CA ARG A 142 -15.03 -5.55 6.89
C ARG A 142 -15.03 -5.95 5.40
N GLY A 143 -13.85 -6.18 4.81
CA GLY A 143 -13.73 -6.59 3.42
C GLY A 143 -14.41 -7.92 3.12
N LEU A 144 -14.28 -8.89 4.04
CA LEU A 144 -14.95 -10.18 3.95
C LEU A 144 -16.48 -10.03 4.01
N LEU A 145 -16.98 -9.19 4.94
CA LEU A 145 -18.41 -8.94 5.08
C LEU A 145 -18.98 -8.20 3.87
N ASP A 146 -18.27 -7.19 3.37
CA ASP A 146 -18.65 -6.44 2.17
C ASP A 146 -18.66 -7.36 0.93
N SER A 147 -17.69 -8.29 0.81
CA SER A 147 -17.65 -9.30 -0.25
C SER A 147 -18.80 -10.30 -0.14
N PHE A 148 -19.11 -10.78 1.07
CA PHE A 148 -20.23 -11.70 1.30
C PHE A 148 -21.58 -11.06 0.96
N GLY A 149 -21.74 -9.77 1.22
CA GLY A 149 -22.95 -9.00 0.94
C GLY A 149 -23.02 -8.45 -0.48
N ASP A 150 -22.02 -8.72 -1.34
CA ASP A 150 -21.87 -8.11 -2.68
C ASP A 150 -21.95 -6.57 -2.66
N LEU A 151 -21.39 -5.96 -1.59
CA LEU A 151 -21.43 -4.53 -1.33
C LEU A 151 -20.23 -3.75 -1.91
N GLY A 152 -19.39 -4.38 -2.73
CA GLY A 152 -18.14 -3.80 -3.24
C GLY A 152 -18.31 -2.45 -3.96
N GLU A 153 -19.38 -2.28 -4.75
CA GLU A 153 -19.70 -1.00 -5.39
C GLU A 153 -20.13 0.08 -4.39
N LEU A 154 -20.90 -0.31 -3.38
CA LEU A 154 -21.36 0.62 -2.35
C LEU A 154 -20.20 1.07 -1.47
N ALA A 155 -19.32 0.15 -1.10
CA ALA A 155 -18.10 0.44 -0.34
C ALA A 155 -17.19 1.42 -1.09
N ARG A 156 -16.99 1.26 -2.41
CA ARG A 156 -16.26 2.22 -3.25
C ARG A 156 -16.90 3.60 -3.27
N LYS A 157 -18.23 3.69 -3.44
CA LYS A 157 -18.96 4.96 -3.39
C LYS A 157 -18.79 5.67 -2.05
N VAL A 158 -18.86 4.93 -0.94
CA VAL A 158 -18.63 5.46 0.41
C VAL A 158 -17.19 5.98 0.55
N ALA A 159 -16.18 5.24 0.07
CA ALA A 159 -14.78 5.66 0.12
C ALA A 159 -14.54 6.97 -0.64
N VAL A 160 -15.11 7.12 -1.85
CA VAL A 160 -15.02 8.36 -2.64
C VAL A 160 -15.65 9.54 -1.88
N ARG A 161 -16.88 9.36 -1.38
CA ARG A 161 -17.57 10.43 -0.64
C ARG A 161 -16.86 10.80 0.66
N HIS A 162 -16.24 9.83 1.33
CA HIS A 162 -15.43 10.08 2.50
C HIS A 162 -14.19 10.93 2.16
N ALA A 163 -13.49 10.60 1.08
CA ALA A 163 -12.32 11.37 0.62
C ALA A 163 -12.70 12.80 0.23
N GLU A 164 -13.80 12.99 -0.50
CA GLU A 164 -14.34 14.32 -0.84
C GLU A 164 -14.66 15.14 0.42
N ARG A 165 -15.30 14.52 1.40
CA ARG A 165 -15.63 15.17 2.68
C ARG A 165 -14.38 15.59 3.44
N GLU A 166 -13.37 14.72 3.53
CA GLU A 166 -12.11 15.06 4.24
C GLU A 166 -11.35 16.18 3.54
N SER A 167 -11.32 16.18 2.20
CA SER A 167 -10.73 17.27 1.43
C SER A 167 -11.45 18.60 1.67
N ALA A 168 -12.79 18.61 1.63
CA ALA A 168 -13.58 19.80 1.91
C ALA A 168 -13.38 20.30 3.34
N ARG A 169 -13.27 19.41 4.32
CA ARG A 169 -13.01 19.76 5.72
C ARG A 169 -11.64 20.38 5.92
N GLN A 170 -10.61 19.88 5.24
CA GLN A 170 -9.28 20.45 5.27
C GLN A 170 -9.27 21.85 4.63
N ALA A 171 -9.92 22.02 3.48
CA ALA A 171 -10.05 23.29 2.81
C ALA A 171 -10.78 24.34 3.70
N LEU A 172 -11.86 23.92 4.38
CA LEU A 172 -12.59 24.77 5.33
C LEU A 172 -11.67 25.22 6.48
N ALA A 173 -10.93 24.30 7.10
CA ALA A 173 -10.01 24.64 8.21
C ALA A 173 -8.94 25.65 7.78
N VAL A 174 -8.40 25.53 6.56
CA VAL A 174 -7.44 26.50 6.01
C VAL A 174 -8.09 27.86 5.81
N LEU A 175 -9.32 27.92 5.30
CA LEU A 175 -10.04 29.19 5.11
C LEU A 175 -10.40 29.86 6.43
N GLU A 176 -10.83 29.10 7.43
CA GLU A 176 -11.12 29.61 8.77
C GLU A 176 -9.85 30.18 9.44
N ALA A 177 -8.71 29.49 9.31
CA ALA A 177 -7.43 29.99 9.83
C ALA A 177 -7.03 31.31 9.15
N ARG A 178 -7.15 31.40 7.82
CA ARG A 178 -6.88 32.64 7.06
C ARG A 178 -7.82 33.77 7.42
N ALA A 179 -9.11 33.49 7.61
CA ALA A 179 -10.09 34.48 8.02
C ALA A 179 -9.79 35.03 9.44
N ALA A 180 -9.42 34.14 10.37
CA ALA A 180 -9.03 34.53 11.73
C ALA A 180 -7.75 35.38 11.74
N GLU A 181 -6.78 35.05 10.87
CA GLU A 181 -5.56 35.87 10.72
C GLU A 181 -5.86 37.23 10.11
N ALA A 182 -6.67 37.27 9.05
CA ALA A 182 -7.09 38.53 8.44
C ALA A 182 -7.87 39.42 9.42
N ALA A 183 -8.73 38.84 10.26
CA ALA A 183 -9.46 39.60 11.32
C ALA A 183 -8.49 40.19 12.35
N ARG A 184 -7.50 39.44 12.82
CA ARG A 184 -6.48 39.93 13.75
C ARG A 184 -5.68 41.09 13.15
N ASN A 185 -5.27 40.95 11.89
CA ASN A 185 -4.53 42.02 11.20
C ASN A 185 -5.39 43.25 10.98
N ALA A 186 -6.69 43.11 10.68
CA ALA A 186 -7.60 44.24 10.55
C ALA A 186 -7.80 45.00 11.87
N ASP A 187 -7.85 44.31 13.00
CA ASP A 187 -7.95 44.93 14.32
C ASP A 187 -6.67 45.70 14.68
N PHE A 188 -5.50 45.12 14.37
CA PHE A 188 -4.21 45.81 14.53
C PHE A 188 -4.14 47.09 13.69
N VAL A 189 -4.50 47.01 12.41
CA VAL A 189 -4.49 48.18 11.50
C VAL A 189 -5.48 49.25 11.98
N ARG A 190 -6.67 48.88 12.46
CA ARG A 190 -7.63 49.84 13.04
C ARG A 190 -7.09 50.51 14.30
N ALA A 191 -6.46 49.76 15.20
CA ALA A 191 -5.85 50.28 16.40
C ALA A 191 -4.71 51.25 16.05
N ALA A 192 -3.81 50.91 15.15
CA ALA A 192 -2.72 51.76 14.69
C ALA A 192 -3.23 53.04 13.99
N ALA A 193 -4.27 52.91 13.15
CA ALA A 193 -4.89 54.07 12.49
C ALA A 193 -5.53 55.03 13.51
N LYS A 194 -6.18 54.50 14.56
CA LYS A 194 -6.75 55.30 15.64
C LYS A 194 -5.66 56.01 16.44
N GLU A 195 -4.59 55.34 16.75
CA GLU A 195 -3.43 55.93 17.47
C GLU A 195 -2.79 57.08 16.67
N LEU A 196 -2.52 56.85 15.37
CA LEU A 196 -2.02 57.84 14.46
C LEU A 196 -2.95 59.05 14.31
N SER A 197 -4.27 58.84 14.25
CA SER A 197 -5.25 59.92 14.17
C SER A 197 -5.32 60.76 15.46
N THR A 198 -5.05 60.15 16.62
CA THR A 198 -5.02 60.84 17.92
C THR A 198 -3.74 61.63 18.09
N PHE A 199 -2.64 61.15 17.56
CA PHE A 199 -1.33 61.84 17.62
C PHE A 199 -1.28 63.07 16.73
N ALA A 200 -2.14 63.20 15.71
CA ALA A 200 -2.27 64.29 14.75
C ALA A 200 -0.92 64.99 14.41
N PRO A 201 0.09 64.26 13.92
CA PRO A 201 1.43 64.77 13.69
C PRO A 201 1.43 65.87 12.64
N GLU A 202 2.27 66.90 12.82
CA GLU A 202 2.46 68.01 11.83
C GLU A 202 3.01 67.42 10.50
N GLU A 203 2.82 68.16 9.40
CA GLU A 203 3.12 67.69 8.05
C GLU A 203 4.58 67.23 7.84
N LYS A 204 5.54 67.92 8.53
CA LYS A 204 6.96 67.55 8.54
C LYS A 204 7.26 66.28 9.35
N GLU A 205 6.56 66.06 10.45
CA GLU A 205 6.68 64.85 11.27
C GLU A 205 6.01 63.66 10.58
N ARG A 206 4.92 63.88 9.82
CA ARG A 206 4.30 62.82 8.98
C ARG A 206 5.24 62.26 7.96
N ALA A 207 6.04 63.11 7.28
CA ALA A 207 6.98 62.68 6.27
C ALA A 207 8.16 61.88 6.87
N ALA A 208 8.67 62.28 8.03
CA ALA A 208 9.74 61.57 8.74
C ALA A 208 9.25 60.22 9.30
N SER A 209 8.08 60.21 9.94
CA SER A 209 7.48 59.04 10.54
C SER A 209 7.08 57.97 9.50
N VAL A 210 6.54 58.37 8.35
CA VAL A 210 6.23 57.43 7.25
C VAL A 210 7.52 56.78 6.72
N THR A 211 8.61 57.56 6.59
CA THR A 211 9.89 57.02 6.10
C THR A 211 10.51 56.05 7.12
N GLU A 212 10.39 56.33 8.38
CA GLU A 212 10.89 55.47 9.47
C GLU A 212 10.05 54.20 9.62
N PHE A 213 8.73 54.32 9.49
CA PHE A 213 7.81 53.17 9.45
C PHE A 213 8.12 52.24 8.28
N TRP A 214 8.26 52.76 7.06
CA TRP A 214 8.62 51.96 5.90
C TRP A 214 10.00 51.33 6.03
N ARG A 215 10.96 51.95 6.66
CA ARG A 215 12.28 51.39 6.94
C ARG A 215 12.17 50.24 7.94
N GLY A 216 11.44 50.43 9.05
CA GLY A 216 11.19 49.36 10.03
C GLY A 216 10.43 48.17 9.45
N LEU A 217 9.48 48.41 8.54
CA LEU A 217 8.74 47.33 7.86
C LEU A 217 9.63 46.54 6.88
N GLN A 218 10.54 47.22 6.20
CA GLN A 218 11.53 46.59 5.33
C GLN A 218 12.55 45.75 6.10
N ASP A 219 12.98 46.22 7.27
CA ASP A 219 13.90 45.49 8.12
C ASP A 219 13.22 44.22 8.72
N CYS A 220 11.97 44.34 9.17
CA CYS A 220 11.17 43.21 9.67
C CYS A 220 10.90 42.16 8.57
N LEU A 221 10.65 42.60 7.35
CA LEU A 221 10.49 41.70 6.20
C LEU A 221 11.81 40.99 5.81
N ARG A 222 12.93 41.66 5.94
CA ARG A 222 14.26 41.07 5.72
C ARG A 222 14.61 40.00 6.76
N GLU A 223 14.27 40.22 8.01
CA GLU A 223 14.51 39.23 9.08
C GLU A 223 13.56 38.02 9.02
N SER A 224 12.36 38.21 8.43
CA SER A 224 11.34 37.16 8.30
C SER A 224 11.50 36.27 7.04
N MET A 225 12.37 36.61 6.12
CA MET A 225 12.67 35.76 4.94
C MET A 225 13.73 34.72 5.31
N PRO A 226 13.44 33.41 5.18
CA PRO A 226 14.46 32.38 5.35
C PRO A 226 15.57 32.63 4.34
N GLN A 227 16.81 32.74 4.82
CA GLN A 227 18.00 32.80 3.96
C GLN A 227 18.03 31.51 3.16
N SER A 228 17.71 31.59 1.86
CA SER A 228 17.98 30.53 0.91
C SER A 228 19.49 30.37 0.83
N SER A 229 20.03 29.30 1.43
CA SER A 229 21.40 28.87 1.20
C SER A 229 21.59 28.58 -0.27
N PRO A 230 22.64 29.10 -0.89
CA PRO A 230 23.05 28.64 -2.22
C PRO A 230 23.84 27.35 -2.06
N ASP A 231 23.32 26.27 -2.59
CA ASP A 231 24.05 25.08 -3.08
C ASP A 231 23.33 24.54 -4.31
#